data_996a79f0c417d0ba18706b1886a1dbc5
#
_entry.id   996a79f0c417d0ba18706b1886a1dbc5
#
_cell.length_a   1.000
_cell.length_b   1.000
_cell.length_c   1.000
_cell.angle_alpha   90.00
_cell.angle_beta   90.00
_cell.angle_gamma   90.00
#
_symmetry.space_group_name_H-M   'P 1'
#
loop_
_entity.id
_entity.type
_entity.pdbx_description
1 polymer ?
#
loop_
_entity_poly.entity_id
_entity_poly.type
_entity_poly.pdbx_seq_one_letter_code
_entity_poly.pdbx_strand_id
1 'polypeptide(L)'
;MSVSSHLAISPARYDARIRSLIPLYDELIAEATRALGHAARPVRTIVDLGIGTGALARACLESAPRARIWGIDADPEMMAVAHQRLGQRSRRVTMTVGSFLHEALPSCDAMVASYSLHHIRSRRAKLAFYRRCFRALRPGGVLINGDCAPASTARGFARDLDVWFTHLAKTFGSRAKGRRVYESWAEEDTYVPLAEEIRLLERAGFAVDVPWRRSPFAVIVASRQALTRVF
;
A
#
# COMPACT_ATOMS: atom_id res chain seq x y z
N MET A 1 9.74 -7.60 10.89
CA MET A 1 10.71 -8.35 10.06
C MET A 1 11.34 -7.39 9.08
N SER A 2 12.60 -7.58 8.68
CA SER A 2 13.24 -6.67 7.73
C SER A 2 12.99 -7.15 6.30
N VAL A 3 12.94 -6.21 5.34
CA VAL A 3 12.83 -6.52 3.90
C VAL A 3 14.01 -7.36 3.43
N SER A 4 15.19 -7.18 4.02
CA SER A 4 16.37 -7.99 3.73
C SER A 4 16.19 -9.47 4.11
N SER A 5 15.43 -9.79 5.15
CA SER A 5 15.10 -11.18 5.51
C SER A 5 13.98 -11.76 4.65
N HIS A 6 12.95 -10.96 4.32
CA HIS A 6 11.79 -11.39 3.55
C HIS A 6 12.09 -11.61 2.05
N LEU A 7 12.72 -10.63 1.41
CA LEU A 7 12.96 -10.65 -0.04
C LEU A 7 14.41 -11.02 -0.41
N ALA A 8 15.31 -11.21 0.56
CA ALA A 8 16.74 -11.36 0.36
C ALA A 8 17.35 -10.22 -0.48
N ILE A 9 16.88 -8.98 -0.28
CA ILE A 9 17.26 -7.79 -1.03
C ILE A 9 17.77 -6.74 -0.05
N SER A 10 18.94 -6.15 -0.33
CA SER A 10 19.39 -4.99 0.46
C SER A 10 18.49 -3.79 0.19
N PRO A 11 18.15 -2.97 1.21
CA PRO A 11 17.29 -1.79 1.06
C PRO A 11 17.75 -0.84 -0.05
N ALA A 12 19.06 -0.66 -0.23
CA ALA A 12 19.63 0.17 -1.29
C ALA A 12 19.30 -0.31 -2.72
N ARG A 13 19.06 -1.61 -2.92
CA ARG A 13 18.69 -2.21 -4.21
C ARG A 13 17.19 -2.47 -4.35
N TYR A 14 16.40 -2.21 -3.31
CA TYR A 14 14.98 -2.53 -3.26
C TYR A 14 14.22 -1.96 -4.46
N ASP A 15 14.40 -0.69 -4.79
CA ASP A 15 13.63 -0.03 -5.84
C ASP A 15 13.89 -0.55 -7.25
N ALA A 16 15.12 -0.91 -7.53
CA ALA A 16 15.46 -1.55 -8.79
C ALA A 16 14.86 -2.97 -8.83
N ARG A 17 14.92 -3.67 -7.69
CA ARG A 17 14.49 -5.06 -7.61
C ARG A 17 12.97 -5.21 -7.58
N ILE A 18 12.24 -4.34 -6.86
CA ILE A 18 10.79 -4.45 -6.74
C ILE A 18 10.09 -4.39 -8.11
N ARG A 19 10.58 -3.56 -9.03
CA ARG A 19 10.06 -3.48 -10.40
C ARG A 19 10.23 -4.78 -11.18
N SER A 20 11.25 -5.55 -10.86
CA SER A 20 11.46 -6.87 -11.47
C SER A 20 10.60 -7.98 -10.85
N LEU A 21 10.06 -7.75 -9.66
CA LEU A 21 9.20 -8.68 -8.94
C LEU A 21 7.72 -8.37 -9.17
N ILE A 22 7.36 -7.09 -9.20
CA ILE A 22 5.99 -6.61 -9.29
C ILE A 22 5.78 -5.95 -10.65
N PRO A 23 4.96 -6.53 -11.53
CA PRO A 23 4.60 -5.88 -12.78
C PRO A 23 3.82 -4.59 -12.55
N LEU A 24 4.05 -3.58 -13.39
CA LEU A 24 3.32 -2.30 -13.36
C LEU A 24 3.50 -1.51 -12.04
N TYR A 25 4.60 -1.75 -11.30
CA TYR A 25 4.87 -1.09 -10.03
C TYR A 25 4.77 0.44 -10.13
N ASP A 26 5.43 1.04 -11.14
CA ASP A 26 5.44 2.50 -11.30
C ASP A 26 4.05 3.05 -11.68
N GLU A 27 3.27 2.30 -12.46
CA GLU A 27 1.88 2.65 -12.79
C GLU A 27 1.01 2.63 -11.54
N LEU A 28 1.14 1.60 -10.69
CA LEU A 28 0.41 1.51 -9.43
C LEU A 28 0.74 2.69 -8.50
N ILE A 29 2.02 3.06 -8.35
CA ILE A 29 2.43 4.22 -7.53
C ILE A 29 1.83 5.52 -8.09
N ALA A 30 1.83 5.70 -9.41
CA ALA A 30 1.22 6.87 -10.04
C ALA A 30 -0.29 6.93 -9.81
N GLU A 31 -0.99 5.79 -9.95
CA GLU A 31 -2.44 5.72 -9.71
C GLU A 31 -2.79 5.93 -8.23
N ALA A 32 -2.04 5.31 -7.30
CA ALA A 32 -2.22 5.56 -5.87
C ALA A 32 -2.01 7.05 -5.51
N THR A 33 -1.06 7.70 -6.17
CA THR A 33 -0.82 9.14 -5.99
C THR A 33 -1.97 9.98 -6.56
N ARG A 34 -2.48 9.67 -7.76
CA ARG A 34 -3.64 10.34 -8.36
C ARG A 34 -4.90 10.19 -7.51
N ALA A 35 -5.03 9.06 -6.83
CA ALA A 35 -6.16 8.77 -5.95
C ALA A 35 -6.27 9.73 -4.74
N LEU A 36 -5.24 10.52 -4.42
CA LEU A 36 -5.35 11.62 -3.45
C LEU A 36 -6.46 12.62 -3.83
N GLY A 37 -6.77 12.74 -5.12
CA GLY A 37 -7.86 13.57 -5.64
C GLY A 37 -9.28 13.13 -5.23
N HIS A 38 -9.46 11.93 -4.68
CA HIS A 38 -10.74 11.47 -4.12
C HIS A 38 -11.03 12.06 -2.74
N ALA A 39 -10.06 12.70 -2.08
CA ALA A 39 -10.31 13.42 -0.84
C ALA A 39 -11.23 14.62 -1.10
N ALA A 40 -12.27 14.77 -0.27
CA ALA A 40 -13.25 15.86 -0.42
C ALA A 40 -12.67 17.26 -0.05
N ARG A 41 -11.43 17.30 0.46
CA ARG A 41 -10.71 18.51 0.87
C ARG A 41 -9.24 18.44 0.45
N PRO A 42 -8.57 19.60 0.33
CA PRO A 42 -7.13 19.60 0.06
C PRO A 42 -6.36 18.80 1.11
N VAL A 43 -5.56 17.86 0.64
CA VAL A 43 -4.75 16.97 1.50
C VAL A 43 -3.59 17.76 2.10
N ARG A 44 -3.52 17.81 3.43
CA ARG A 44 -2.48 18.51 4.21
C ARG A 44 -1.68 17.55 5.09
N THR A 45 -2.31 16.50 5.56
CA THR A 45 -1.68 15.49 6.41
C THR A 45 -1.92 14.12 5.81
N ILE A 46 -0.84 13.42 5.52
CA ILE A 46 -0.85 12.05 4.98
C ILE A 46 -0.19 11.12 5.99
N VAL A 47 -0.74 9.93 6.19
CA VAL A 47 -0.07 8.82 6.89
C VAL A 47 0.33 7.79 5.84
N ASP A 48 1.62 7.44 5.78
CA ASP A 48 2.14 6.39 4.89
C ASP A 48 2.39 5.12 5.71
N LEU A 49 1.58 4.10 5.44
CA LEU A 49 1.50 2.84 6.17
C LEU A 49 2.46 1.81 5.53
N GLY A 50 3.65 1.70 6.06
CA GLY A 50 4.76 0.98 5.44
C GLY A 50 5.47 1.86 4.42
N ILE A 51 6.07 2.97 4.88
CA ILE A 51 6.73 3.96 3.98
C ILE A 51 7.86 3.35 3.15
N GLY A 52 8.47 2.27 3.63
CA GLY A 52 9.55 1.57 2.95
C GLY A 52 10.69 2.50 2.56
N THR A 53 11.07 2.47 1.28
CA THR A 53 12.10 3.37 0.71
C THR A 53 11.56 4.75 0.33
N GLY A 54 10.31 5.07 0.67
CA GLY A 54 9.71 6.38 0.45
C GLY A 54 9.26 6.68 -0.98
N ALA A 55 9.08 5.67 -1.83
CA ALA A 55 8.68 5.87 -3.22
C ALA A 55 7.30 6.54 -3.33
N LEU A 56 6.29 6.00 -2.62
CA LEU A 56 4.94 6.57 -2.60
C LEU A 56 4.91 7.92 -1.86
N ALA A 57 5.61 8.03 -0.71
CA ALA A 57 5.74 9.29 0.02
C ALA A 57 6.27 10.42 -0.86
N ARG A 58 7.33 10.15 -1.65
CA ARG A 58 7.89 11.13 -2.58
C ARG A 58 6.86 11.59 -3.60
N ALA A 59 6.17 10.65 -4.26
CA ALA A 59 5.15 10.95 -5.26
C ALA A 59 3.99 11.76 -4.65
N CYS A 60 3.53 11.40 -3.45
CA CYS A 60 2.51 12.15 -2.72
C CYS A 60 2.94 13.59 -2.39
N LEU A 61 4.21 13.80 -1.98
CA LEU A 61 4.74 15.15 -1.70
C LEU A 61 4.90 16.00 -2.96
N GLU A 62 5.09 15.38 -4.13
CA GLU A 62 5.11 16.07 -5.42
C GLU A 62 3.70 16.47 -5.86
N SER A 63 2.73 15.58 -5.71
CA SER A 63 1.32 15.82 -6.06
C SER A 63 0.62 16.77 -5.07
N ALA A 64 0.95 16.71 -3.78
CA ALA A 64 0.42 17.56 -2.73
C ALA A 64 1.53 18.41 -2.08
N PRO A 65 1.99 19.52 -2.70
CA PRO A 65 3.19 20.28 -2.27
C PRO A 65 3.08 20.89 -0.88
N ARG A 66 1.86 21.06 -0.35
CA ARG A 66 1.62 21.61 0.98
C ARG A 66 1.38 20.54 2.05
N ALA A 67 1.41 19.25 1.67
CA ALA A 67 1.20 18.16 2.60
C ALA A 67 2.45 17.88 3.46
N ARG A 68 2.18 17.34 4.66
CA ARG A 68 3.15 16.70 5.53
C ARG A 68 2.83 15.21 5.61
N ILE A 69 3.84 14.38 5.74
CA ILE A 69 3.67 12.93 5.83
C ILE A 69 4.12 12.44 7.21
N TRP A 70 3.36 11.52 7.77
CA TRP A 70 3.75 10.67 8.88
C TRP A 70 3.97 9.27 8.32
N GLY A 71 5.25 8.89 8.16
CA GLY A 71 5.63 7.57 7.64
C GLY A 71 5.92 6.59 8.76
N ILE A 72 5.35 5.40 8.67
CA ILE A 72 5.55 4.33 9.63
C ILE A 72 6.13 3.12 8.90
N ASP A 73 7.22 2.57 9.40
CA ASP A 73 7.79 1.31 8.91
C ASP A 73 8.48 0.55 10.04
N ALA A 74 8.42 -0.77 9.97
CA ALA A 74 9.08 -1.62 10.97
C ALA A 74 10.58 -1.81 10.69
N ASP A 75 11.04 -1.48 9.47
CA ASP A 75 12.42 -1.66 9.04
C ASP A 75 13.19 -0.32 9.06
N PRO A 76 14.11 -0.11 10.03
CA PRO A 76 14.88 1.13 10.12
C PRO A 76 15.83 1.33 8.93
N GLU A 77 16.30 0.27 8.28
CA GLU A 77 17.18 0.39 7.12
C GLU A 77 16.41 0.91 5.90
N MET A 78 15.17 0.46 5.71
CA MET A 78 14.27 1.00 4.68
C MET A 78 14.01 2.49 4.91
N MET A 79 13.79 2.89 6.16
CA MET A 79 13.55 4.30 6.51
C MET A 79 14.81 5.17 6.30
N ALA A 80 16.00 4.64 6.50
CA ALA A 80 17.24 5.34 6.18
C ALA A 80 17.35 5.62 4.66
N VAL A 81 16.99 4.65 3.82
CA VAL A 81 16.89 4.85 2.35
C VAL A 81 15.82 5.87 2.01
N ALA A 82 14.65 5.82 2.66
CA ALA A 82 13.60 6.81 2.46
C ALA A 82 14.07 8.23 2.77
N HIS A 83 14.79 8.42 3.87
CA HIS A 83 15.33 9.72 4.24
C HIS A 83 16.28 10.28 3.16
N GLN A 84 17.18 9.45 2.66
CA GLN A 84 18.10 9.83 1.58
C GLN A 84 17.33 10.17 0.30
N ARG A 85 16.37 9.34 -0.12
CA ARG A 85 15.54 9.58 -1.31
C ARG A 85 14.76 10.87 -1.24
N LEU A 86 14.16 11.16 -0.10
CA LEU A 86 13.35 12.35 0.10
C LEU A 86 14.18 13.63 0.07
N GLY A 87 15.46 13.56 0.42
CA GLY A 87 16.37 14.70 0.42
C GLY A 87 15.78 15.88 1.18
N GLN A 88 15.69 17.06 0.58
CA GLN A 88 15.11 18.25 1.22
C GLN A 88 13.62 18.09 1.59
N ARG A 89 12.88 17.20 0.90
CA ARG A 89 11.46 16.90 1.23
C ARG A 89 11.32 16.18 2.57
N SER A 90 12.38 15.54 3.09
CA SER A 90 12.37 14.88 4.40
C SER A 90 11.95 15.82 5.54
N ARG A 91 12.17 17.13 5.41
CA ARG A 91 11.70 18.16 6.36
C ARG A 91 10.17 18.19 6.52
N ARG A 92 9.44 17.59 5.58
CA ARG A 92 7.97 17.46 5.62
C ARG A 92 7.52 16.06 6.01
N VAL A 93 8.45 15.17 6.41
CA VAL A 93 8.16 13.79 6.75
C VAL A 93 8.62 13.53 8.18
N THR A 94 7.68 13.13 9.03
CA THR A 94 7.99 12.53 10.34
C THR A 94 8.03 11.03 10.17
N MET A 95 9.09 10.37 10.62
CA MET A 95 9.27 8.93 10.48
C MET A 95 9.21 8.25 11.85
N THR A 96 8.44 7.16 11.95
CA THR A 96 8.32 6.34 13.16
C THR A 96 8.71 4.91 12.83
N VAL A 97 9.75 4.41 13.48
CA VAL A 97 10.13 2.99 13.39
C VAL A 97 9.18 2.18 14.26
N GLY A 98 8.38 1.33 13.64
CA GLY A 98 7.39 0.52 14.33
C GLY A 98 6.38 -0.10 13.37
N SER A 99 5.53 -0.96 13.92
CA SER A 99 4.45 -1.56 13.13
C SER A 99 3.24 -0.64 13.09
N PHE A 100 2.77 -0.29 11.90
CA PHE A 100 1.53 0.50 11.73
C PHE A 100 0.30 -0.17 12.38
N LEU A 101 0.37 -1.47 12.69
CA LEU A 101 -0.66 -2.17 13.44
C LEU A 101 -0.74 -1.72 14.90
N HIS A 102 0.34 -1.23 15.47
CA HIS A 102 0.45 -0.90 16.89
C HIS A 102 0.68 0.59 17.14
N GLU A 103 1.37 1.26 16.22
CA GLU A 103 1.67 2.68 16.34
C GLU A 103 0.41 3.54 16.31
N ALA A 104 0.44 4.66 17.02
CA ALA A 104 -0.64 5.64 16.99
C ALA A 104 -0.78 6.26 15.59
N LEU A 105 -2.00 6.28 15.07
CA LEU A 105 -2.31 6.94 13.80
C LEU A 105 -2.78 8.37 14.08
N PRO A 106 -2.03 9.40 13.66
CA PRO A 106 -2.46 10.78 13.84
C PRO A 106 -3.69 11.09 12.98
N SER A 107 -4.46 12.12 13.39
CA SER A 107 -5.58 12.59 12.57
C SER A 107 -5.07 13.14 11.23
N CYS A 108 -5.60 12.64 10.12
CA CYS A 108 -5.08 12.92 8.78
C CYS A 108 -6.19 13.10 7.73
N ASP A 109 -5.81 13.65 6.57
CA ASP A 109 -6.69 13.84 5.42
C ASP A 109 -6.61 12.64 4.45
N ALA A 110 -5.45 11.97 4.41
CA ALA A 110 -5.26 10.78 3.61
C ALA A 110 -4.37 9.76 4.35
N MET A 111 -4.63 8.49 4.12
CA MET A 111 -3.71 7.40 4.41
C MET A 111 -3.33 6.73 3.10
N VAL A 112 -2.08 6.39 2.92
CA VAL A 112 -1.58 5.71 1.73
C VAL A 112 -0.82 4.46 2.13
N ALA A 113 -0.91 3.43 1.30
CA ALA A 113 -0.18 2.19 1.45
C ALA A 113 0.18 1.65 0.07
N SER A 114 1.39 1.14 -0.11
CA SER A 114 1.77 0.39 -1.29
C SER A 114 2.53 -0.86 -0.89
N TYR A 115 2.03 -2.02 -1.27
CA TYR A 115 2.62 -3.33 -0.97
C TYR A 115 2.98 -3.50 0.52
N SER A 116 2.06 -3.15 1.42
CA SER A 116 2.26 -3.26 2.86
C SER A 116 1.09 -3.89 3.62
N LEU A 117 -0.17 -3.68 3.16
CA LEU A 117 -1.34 -4.17 3.91
C LEU A 117 -1.60 -5.67 3.73
N HIS A 118 -0.96 -6.33 2.76
CA HIS A 118 -1.00 -7.78 2.63
C HIS A 118 -0.23 -8.51 3.76
N HIS A 119 0.65 -7.83 4.48
CA HIS A 119 1.28 -8.39 5.70
C HIS A 119 0.32 -8.54 6.88
N ILE A 120 -0.90 -8.00 6.80
CA ILE A 120 -1.92 -8.22 7.83
C ILE A 120 -2.57 -9.60 7.63
N ARG A 121 -2.13 -10.59 8.38
CA ARG A 121 -2.39 -12.01 8.12
C ARG A 121 -3.84 -12.45 8.27
N SER A 122 -4.63 -11.83 9.15
CA SER A 122 -6.00 -12.28 9.38
C SER A 122 -7.04 -11.24 9.01
N ARG A 123 -8.19 -11.69 8.48
CA ARG A 123 -9.34 -10.85 8.15
C ARG A 123 -9.85 -10.06 9.37
N ARG A 124 -9.78 -10.68 10.56
CA ARG A 124 -10.15 -10.03 11.82
C ARG A 124 -9.21 -8.86 12.14
N ALA A 125 -7.90 -9.08 12.00
CA ALA A 125 -6.89 -8.03 12.21
C ALA A 125 -7.03 -6.91 11.16
N LYS A 126 -7.24 -7.25 9.88
CA LYS A 126 -7.50 -6.29 8.80
C LYS A 126 -8.72 -5.43 9.11
N LEU A 127 -9.85 -6.01 9.46
CA LEU A 127 -11.06 -5.25 9.81
C LEU A 127 -10.82 -4.34 11.00
N ALA A 128 -10.15 -4.82 12.05
CA ALA A 128 -9.80 -4.01 13.21
C ALA A 128 -8.90 -2.84 12.85
N PHE A 129 -7.90 -3.08 11.99
CA PHE A 129 -7.01 -2.05 11.49
C PHE A 129 -7.74 -1.01 10.62
N TYR A 130 -8.60 -1.43 9.69
CA TYR A 130 -9.40 -0.51 8.87
C TYR A 130 -10.34 0.37 9.71
N ARG A 131 -10.91 -0.16 10.80
CA ARG A 131 -11.68 0.64 11.75
C ARG A 131 -10.81 1.68 12.48
N ARG A 132 -9.52 1.37 12.75
CA ARG A 132 -8.58 2.36 13.29
C ARG A 132 -8.29 3.44 12.25
N CYS A 133 -8.02 3.07 11.00
CA CYS A 133 -7.83 4.01 9.89
C CYS A 133 -9.06 4.92 9.73
N PHE A 134 -10.26 4.35 9.75
CA PHE A 134 -11.51 5.11 9.64
C PHE A 134 -11.63 6.17 10.74
N ARG A 135 -11.30 5.84 11.99
CA ARG A 135 -11.35 6.80 13.10
C ARG A 135 -10.30 7.90 12.98
N ALA A 136 -9.12 7.59 12.51
CA ALA A 136 -8.01 8.55 12.39
C ALA A 136 -8.16 9.47 11.16
N LEU A 137 -8.81 9.03 10.09
CA LEU A 137 -9.13 9.89 8.95
C LEU A 137 -10.14 10.97 9.35
N ARG A 138 -9.94 12.20 8.88
CA ARG A 138 -10.95 13.26 8.98
C ARG A 138 -12.15 12.97 8.08
N PRO A 139 -13.36 13.45 8.40
CA PRO A 139 -14.51 13.37 7.49
C PRO A 139 -14.15 13.96 6.12
N GLY A 140 -14.41 13.22 5.05
CA GLY A 140 -13.98 13.53 3.69
C GLY A 140 -12.56 13.08 3.33
N GLY A 141 -11.85 12.42 4.26
CA GLY A 141 -10.53 11.83 4.01
C GLY A 141 -10.60 10.46 3.36
N VAL A 142 -9.47 9.97 2.88
CA VAL A 142 -9.35 8.73 2.09
C VAL A 142 -8.23 7.82 2.60
N LEU A 143 -8.47 6.51 2.57
CA LEU A 143 -7.44 5.47 2.64
C LEU A 143 -7.23 4.92 1.23
N ILE A 144 -6.00 4.96 0.75
CA ILE A 144 -5.58 4.50 -0.58
C ILE A 144 -4.66 3.31 -0.40
N ASN A 145 -5.04 2.15 -0.93
CA ASN A 145 -4.25 0.94 -0.89
C ASN A 145 -3.90 0.46 -2.30
N GLY A 146 -2.63 0.55 -2.69
CA GLY A 146 -2.08 -0.05 -3.90
C GLY A 146 -1.43 -1.38 -3.56
N ASP A 147 -2.09 -2.51 -3.91
CA ASP A 147 -1.63 -3.82 -3.48
C ASP A 147 -2.07 -4.94 -4.44
N CYS A 148 -1.61 -6.16 -4.16
CA CYS A 148 -2.12 -7.36 -4.78
C CYS A 148 -3.49 -7.71 -4.20
N ALA A 149 -4.52 -7.67 -5.03
CA ALA A 149 -5.91 -7.97 -4.73
C ALA A 149 -6.48 -8.92 -5.80
N PRO A 150 -6.16 -10.22 -5.73
CA PRO A 150 -6.48 -11.18 -6.77
C PRO A 150 -7.99 -11.42 -6.91
N ALA A 151 -8.38 -12.11 -7.98
CA ALA A 151 -9.76 -12.50 -8.22
C ALA A 151 -10.25 -13.49 -7.17
N SER A 152 -11.56 -13.43 -6.86
CA SER A 152 -12.19 -14.28 -5.83
C SER A 152 -12.52 -15.70 -6.32
N THR A 153 -12.60 -15.92 -7.64
CA THR A 153 -12.89 -17.25 -8.22
C THR A 153 -11.61 -18.02 -8.44
N ALA A 154 -11.63 -19.35 -8.25
CA ALA A 154 -10.46 -20.19 -8.49
C ALA A 154 -9.87 -20.01 -9.89
N ARG A 155 -10.72 -19.94 -10.93
CA ARG A 155 -10.27 -19.68 -12.32
C ARG A 155 -9.64 -18.31 -12.48
N GLY A 156 -10.22 -17.27 -11.88
CA GLY A 156 -9.67 -15.91 -11.92
C GLY A 156 -8.33 -15.84 -11.19
N PHE A 157 -8.24 -16.42 -10.02
CA PHE A 157 -7.02 -16.49 -9.22
C PHE A 157 -5.87 -17.20 -9.97
N ALA A 158 -6.18 -18.35 -10.59
CA ALA A 158 -5.20 -19.09 -11.40
C ALA A 158 -4.67 -18.22 -12.58
N ARG A 159 -5.55 -17.46 -13.25
CA ARG A 159 -5.16 -16.54 -14.33
C ARG A 159 -4.29 -15.40 -13.79
N ASP A 160 -4.62 -14.86 -12.64
CA ASP A 160 -3.85 -13.79 -11.99
C ASP A 160 -2.43 -14.24 -11.63
N LEU A 161 -2.30 -15.45 -11.09
CA LEU A 161 -1.00 -16.08 -10.85
C LEU A 161 -0.23 -16.33 -12.15
N ASP A 162 -0.92 -16.71 -13.21
CA ASP A 162 -0.31 -16.93 -14.52
C ASP A 162 0.36 -15.66 -15.07
N VAL A 163 -0.33 -14.54 -14.97
CA VAL A 163 0.20 -13.21 -15.33
C VAL A 163 1.45 -12.89 -14.51
N TRP A 164 1.40 -13.08 -13.20
CA TRP A 164 2.52 -12.79 -12.32
C TRP A 164 3.72 -13.71 -12.57
N PHE A 165 3.48 -15.02 -12.70
CA PHE A 165 4.55 -15.98 -13.01
C PHE A 165 5.20 -15.72 -14.38
N THR A 166 4.44 -15.25 -15.36
CA THR A 166 4.98 -14.83 -16.66
C THR A 166 5.92 -13.62 -16.51
N HIS A 167 5.58 -12.68 -15.63
CA HIS A 167 6.46 -11.56 -15.29
C HIS A 167 7.73 -12.03 -14.57
N LEU A 168 7.58 -12.85 -13.52
CA LEU A 168 8.70 -13.36 -12.74
C LEU A 168 9.64 -14.24 -13.58
N ALA A 169 9.11 -14.96 -14.58
CA ALA A 169 9.93 -15.76 -15.49
C ALA A 169 10.96 -14.93 -16.26
N LYS A 170 10.64 -13.68 -16.60
CA LYS A 170 11.58 -12.75 -17.26
C LYS A 170 12.78 -12.43 -16.36
N THR A 171 12.53 -12.32 -15.05
CA THR A 171 13.56 -12.00 -14.05
C THR A 171 14.38 -13.23 -13.66
N PHE A 172 13.73 -14.37 -13.49
CA PHE A 172 14.36 -15.60 -12.94
C PHE A 172 14.68 -16.66 -14.01
N GLY A 173 14.39 -16.38 -15.28
CA GLY A 173 14.73 -17.24 -16.42
C GLY A 173 13.77 -18.40 -16.66
N SER A 174 12.83 -18.70 -15.74
CA SER A 174 11.76 -19.69 -15.99
C SER A 174 10.55 -19.48 -15.08
N ARG A 175 9.35 -19.92 -15.54
CA ARG A 175 8.13 -19.87 -14.73
C ARG A 175 8.25 -20.71 -13.44
N ALA A 176 8.92 -21.87 -13.50
CA ALA A 176 9.11 -22.70 -12.32
C ALA A 176 9.97 -22.01 -11.25
N LYS A 177 11.00 -21.27 -11.63
CA LYS A 177 11.79 -20.45 -10.71
C LYS A 177 10.97 -19.29 -10.17
N GLY A 178 10.24 -18.57 -11.03
CA GLY A 178 9.35 -17.48 -10.61
C GLY A 178 8.28 -17.94 -9.62
N ARG A 179 7.68 -19.11 -9.87
CA ARG A 179 6.72 -19.72 -8.95
C ARG A 179 7.33 -20.02 -7.58
N ARG A 180 8.51 -20.61 -7.51
CA ARG A 180 9.19 -20.88 -6.23
C ARG A 180 9.47 -19.59 -5.45
N VAL A 181 9.86 -18.51 -6.12
CA VAL A 181 10.06 -17.21 -5.49
C VAL A 181 8.74 -16.68 -4.93
N TYR A 182 7.64 -16.74 -5.69
CA TYR A 182 6.32 -16.35 -5.20
C TYR A 182 5.88 -17.19 -3.99
N GLU A 183 6.09 -18.49 -4.04
CA GLU A 183 5.73 -19.41 -2.95
C GLU A 183 6.54 -19.14 -1.68
N SER A 184 7.79 -18.66 -1.78
CA SER A 184 8.58 -18.27 -0.60
C SER A 184 8.04 -17.05 0.14
N TRP A 185 7.21 -16.21 -0.50
CA TRP A 185 6.58 -15.07 0.14
C TRP A 185 5.32 -15.43 0.95
N ALA A 186 4.73 -16.61 0.68
CA ALA A 186 3.47 -17.04 1.29
C ALA A 186 3.53 -17.18 2.83
N GLU A 187 4.72 -17.27 3.40
CA GLU A 187 4.91 -17.29 4.86
C GLU A 187 4.61 -15.94 5.51
N GLU A 188 4.79 -14.84 4.78
CA GLU A 188 4.63 -13.48 5.29
C GLU A 188 3.47 -12.73 4.63
N ASP A 189 3.11 -13.09 3.41
CA ASP A 189 2.11 -12.40 2.60
C ASP A 189 0.75 -13.10 2.64
N THR A 190 -0.29 -12.30 2.83
CA THR A 190 -1.68 -12.75 2.76
C THR A 190 -2.45 -11.89 1.77
N TYR A 191 -2.55 -12.36 0.53
CA TYR A 191 -3.29 -11.65 -0.51
C TYR A 191 -4.79 -11.94 -0.39
N VAL A 192 -5.53 -10.95 0.06
CA VAL A 192 -6.99 -11.03 0.18
C VAL A 192 -7.61 -10.75 -1.19
N PRO A 193 -8.57 -11.56 -1.66
CA PRO A 193 -9.28 -11.30 -2.91
C PRO A 193 -9.97 -9.93 -2.91
N LEU A 194 -9.95 -9.23 -4.05
CA LEU A 194 -10.46 -7.85 -4.18
C LEU A 194 -11.87 -7.68 -3.61
N ALA A 195 -12.80 -8.59 -3.94
CA ALA A 195 -14.18 -8.47 -3.44
C ALA A 195 -14.27 -8.64 -1.91
N GLU A 196 -13.36 -9.37 -1.31
CA GLU A 196 -13.30 -9.52 0.15
C GLU A 196 -12.64 -8.30 0.80
N GLU A 197 -11.59 -7.76 0.19
CA GLU A 197 -10.93 -6.52 0.63
C GLU A 197 -11.93 -5.36 0.67
N ILE A 198 -12.75 -5.21 -0.39
CA ILE A 198 -13.83 -4.22 -0.45
C ILE A 198 -14.81 -4.43 0.71
N ARG A 199 -15.31 -5.65 0.93
CA ARG A 199 -16.26 -5.93 2.03
C ARG A 199 -15.67 -5.60 3.41
N LEU A 200 -14.37 -5.84 3.63
CA LEU A 200 -13.71 -5.50 4.89
C LEU A 200 -13.67 -3.98 5.12
N LEU A 201 -13.38 -3.21 4.08
CA LEU A 201 -13.38 -1.76 4.12
C LEU A 201 -14.79 -1.19 4.33
N GLU A 202 -15.79 -1.69 3.62
CA GLU A 202 -17.22 -1.32 3.82
C GLU A 202 -17.69 -1.62 5.24
N ARG A 203 -17.35 -2.79 5.79
CA ARG A 203 -17.64 -3.16 7.19
C ARG A 203 -16.91 -2.31 8.22
N ALA A 204 -15.83 -1.65 7.82
CA ALA A 204 -15.13 -0.68 8.66
C ALA A 204 -15.78 0.72 8.60
N GLY A 205 -16.72 0.97 7.68
CA GLY A 205 -17.49 2.21 7.53
C GLY A 205 -17.14 3.05 6.31
N PHE A 206 -16.28 2.56 5.41
CA PHE A 206 -15.87 3.27 4.21
C PHE A 206 -16.85 3.10 3.04
N ALA A 207 -16.96 4.12 2.20
CA ALA A 207 -17.38 3.96 0.81
C ALA A 207 -16.16 3.61 -0.02
N VAL A 208 -16.27 2.60 -0.90
CA VAL A 208 -15.10 2.02 -1.60
C VAL A 208 -15.23 2.17 -3.10
N ASP A 209 -14.15 2.57 -3.75
CA ASP A 209 -13.96 2.62 -5.20
C ASP A 209 -12.66 1.92 -5.61
N VAL A 210 -12.56 1.48 -6.85
CA VAL A 210 -11.37 0.84 -7.42
C VAL A 210 -11.01 1.55 -8.73
N PRO A 211 -10.39 2.74 -8.65
CA PRO A 211 -10.13 3.55 -9.83
C PRO A 211 -9.12 2.93 -10.82
N TRP A 212 -8.29 2.00 -10.34
CA TRP A 212 -7.35 1.30 -11.19
C TRP A 212 -7.26 -0.18 -10.81
N ARG A 213 -7.28 -1.04 -11.85
CA ARG A 213 -7.07 -2.47 -11.71
C ARG A 213 -6.34 -3.05 -12.91
N ARG A 214 -5.25 -3.75 -12.66
CA ARG A 214 -4.53 -4.62 -13.60
C ARG A 214 -4.25 -5.94 -12.86
N SER A 215 -5.23 -6.83 -12.93
CA SER A 215 -5.24 -8.07 -12.14
C SER A 215 -3.89 -8.81 -12.19
N PRO A 216 -3.33 -9.22 -11.05
CA PRO A 216 -3.90 -9.22 -9.69
C PRO A 216 -3.74 -7.90 -8.90
N PHE A 217 -3.25 -6.81 -9.48
CA PHE A 217 -2.98 -5.57 -8.78
C PHE A 217 -4.13 -4.57 -8.90
N ALA A 218 -4.35 -3.81 -7.82
CA ALA A 218 -5.38 -2.77 -7.78
C ALA A 218 -4.94 -1.59 -6.92
N VAL A 219 -5.49 -0.41 -7.23
CA VAL A 219 -5.56 0.73 -6.32
C VAL A 219 -6.99 0.82 -5.82
N ILE A 220 -7.16 0.67 -4.51
CA ILE A 220 -8.44 0.73 -3.81
C ILE A 220 -8.48 2.04 -3.05
N VAL A 221 -9.57 2.78 -3.20
CA VAL A 221 -9.84 4.03 -2.48
C VAL A 221 -11.01 3.79 -1.53
N ALA A 222 -10.76 3.97 -0.24
CA ALA A 222 -11.75 3.85 0.81
C ALA A 222 -12.00 5.24 1.45
N SER A 223 -13.15 5.83 1.15
CA SER A 223 -13.50 7.20 1.54
C SER A 223 -14.28 7.21 2.85
N ARG A 224 -13.82 8.01 3.83
CA ARG A 224 -14.64 8.41 4.96
C ARG A 224 -15.55 9.55 4.53
N GLN A 225 -16.82 9.27 4.29
CA GLN A 225 -17.77 10.28 3.84
C GLN A 225 -17.79 11.50 4.77
N ALA A 226 -17.92 12.68 4.20
CA ALA A 226 -18.20 13.88 4.97
C ALA A 226 -19.59 13.73 5.62
N LEU A 227 -19.76 14.20 6.85
CA LEU A 227 -21.08 14.30 7.45
C LEU A 227 -21.93 15.22 6.56
N THR A 228 -22.89 14.64 5.83
CA THR A 228 -23.89 15.41 5.11
C THR A 228 -24.74 16.10 6.20
N ARG A 229 -24.64 17.42 6.34
CA ARG A 229 -25.64 18.17 7.10
C ARG A 229 -26.95 18.02 6.31
N VAL A 230 -27.85 17.19 6.80
CA VAL A 230 -29.25 17.22 6.35
C VAL A 230 -29.78 18.54 6.90
N PHE A 231 -30.03 19.48 6.01
CA PHE A 231 -30.77 20.71 6.32
C PHE A 231 -32.24 20.41 6.31
#